data_c76245e4d8aba164a39067b5111f4336
#
_entry.id   c76245e4d8aba164a39067b5111f4336
#
_cell.length_a   1.000
_cell.length_b   1.000
_cell.length_c   1.000
_cell.angle_alpha   90.00
_cell.angle_beta   90.00
_cell.angle_gamma   90.00
#
_symmetry.space_group_name_H-M   'P 1'
#
loop_
_entity.id
_entity.type
_entity.pdbx_description
1 polymer ?
#
loop_
_entity_poly.entity_id
_entity_poly.type
_entity_poly.pdbx_seq_one_letter_code
_entity_poly.pdbx_strand_id
1 'polypeptide(L)'
;MAKVMVVDDAYSELKLMESILRGAGHQVVSLIDGDALEDRVTIERPDVLLLDIVMPKRNGYELLRSLKRNAQTRATPVVLVSSKNQESDRAWGRRQGADEYLGKPFTSDQLLGMVGRFVH
;
A
#
# COMPACT_ATOMS: atom_id res chain seq x y z
N MET A 1 -4.34 -4.46 -16.30
CA MET A 1 -4.15 -5.48 -15.24
C MET A 1 -2.83 -5.23 -14.54
N ALA A 2 -2.86 -5.22 -13.23
CA ALA A 2 -1.67 -4.95 -12.43
C ALA A 2 -1.47 -6.03 -11.37
N LYS A 3 -0.26 -6.07 -10.82
CA LYS A 3 0.03 -6.84 -9.62
C LYS A 3 0.08 -5.84 -8.46
N VAL A 4 -0.87 -5.98 -7.53
CA VAL A 4 -1.02 -5.08 -6.40
C VAL A 4 -0.67 -5.84 -5.11
N MET A 5 0.25 -5.28 -4.34
CA MET A 5 0.54 -5.84 -3.01
C MET A 5 -0.22 -5.02 -1.97
N VAL A 6 -0.87 -5.70 -1.04
CA VAL A 6 -1.65 -5.08 0.02
C VAL A 6 -1.13 -5.53 1.37
N VAL A 7 -0.80 -4.60 2.24
CA VAL A 7 -0.30 -4.89 3.58
C VAL A 7 -1.23 -4.25 4.60
N ASP A 8 -1.96 -5.07 5.35
CA ASP A 8 -2.93 -4.61 6.35
C ASP A 8 -3.13 -5.73 7.38
N ASP A 9 -3.01 -5.41 8.67
CA ASP A 9 -3.18 -6.39 9.74
C ASP A 9 -4.65 -6.64 10.07
N ALA A 10 -5.56 -5.79 9.62
CA ALA A 10 -6.99 -5.96 9.80
C ALA A 10 -7.53 -6.89 8.71
N TYR A 11 -7.82 -8.14 9.08
CA TYR A 11 -8.19 -9.20 8.13
C TYR A 11 -9.39 -8.80 7.26
N SER A 12 -10.44 -8.22 7.86
CA SER A 12 -11.63 -7.84 7.11
C SER A 12 -11.35 -6.75 6.08
N GLU A 13 -10.52 -5.77 6.43
CA GLU A 13 -10.15 -4.71 5.50
C GLU A 13 -9.27 -5.25 4.38
N LEU A 14 -8.34 -6.15 4.70
CA LEU A 14 -7.50 -6.82 3.73
C LEU A 14 -8.34 -7.59 2.71
N LYS A 15 -9.31 -8.35 3.19
CA LYS A 15 -10.21 -9.14 2.33
C LYS A 15 -11.08 -8.23 1.45
N LEU A 16 -11.52 -7.11 1.98
CA LEU A 16 -12.29 -6.14 1.19
C LEU A 16 -11.46 -5.60 0.02
N MET A 17 -10.23 -5.19 0.29
CA MET A 17 -9.34 -4.69 -0.77
C MET A 17 -9.04 -5.77 -1.80
N GLU A 18 -8.76 -7.00 -1.35
CA GLU A 18 -8.54 -8.14 -2.25
C GLU A 18 -9.73 -8.33 -3.19
N SER A 19 -10.94 -8.33 -2.63
CA SER A 19 -12.16 -8.56 -3.40
C SER A 19 -12.36 -7.50 -4.47
N ILE A 20 -12.19 -6.23 -4.10
CA ILE A 20 -12.35 -5.12 -5.04
C ILE A 20 -11.32 -5.21 -6.16
N LEU A 21 -10.06 -5.45 -5.81
CA LEU A 21 -8.96 -5.46 -6.78
C LEU A 21 -9.05 -6.67 -7.71
N ARG A 22 -9.32 -7.84 -7.18
CA ARG A 22 -9.49 -9.05 -8.01
C ARG A 22 -10.71 -8.95 -8.90
N GLY A 23 -11.79 -8.35 -8.41
CA GLY A 23 -12.98 -8.12 -9.21
C GLY A 23 -12.72 -7.22 -10.42
N ALA A 24 -11.72 -6.36 -10.34
CA ALA A 24 -11.32 -5.49 -11.44
C ALA A 24 -10.23 -6.12 -12.34
N GLY A 25 -9.85 -7.38 -12.08
CA GLY A 25 -8.88 -8.09 -12.91
C GLY A 25 -7.43 -7.97 -12.48
N HIS A 26 -7.16 -7.40 -11.31
CA HIS A 26 -5.78 -7.30 -10.80
C HIS A 26 -5.35 -8.57 -10.08
N GLN A 27 -4.05 -8.87 -10.13
CA GLN A 27 -3.44 -9.84 -9.24
C GLN A 27 -3.19 -9.19 -7.88
N VAL A 28 -3.43 -9.92 -6.80
CA VAL A 28 -3.25 -9.37 -5.45
C VAL A 28 -2.34 -10.29 -4.63
N VAL A 29 -1.34 -9.68 -4.02
CA VAL A 29 -0.49 -10.35 -3.02
C VAL A 29 -0.79 -9.68 -1.69
N SER A 30 -1.26 -10.44 -0.71
CA SER A 30 -1.70 -9.90 0.58
C SER A 30 -0.76 -10.32 1.69
N LEU A 31 -0.41 -9.35 2.54
CA LEU A 31 0.40 -9.58 3.73
C LEU A 31 -0.33 -9.00 4.94
N ILE A 32 -0.30 -9.72 6.05
CA ILE A 32 -0.98 -9.29 7.29
C ILE A 32 -0.07 -8.52 8.23
N ASP A 33 1.21 -8.42 7.90
CA ASP A 33 2.17 -7.62 8.68
C ASP A 33 3.33 -7.19 7.78
N GLY A 34 4.24 -6.40 8.36
CA GLY A 34 5.39 -5.88 7.64
C GLY A 34 6.64 -6.75 7.68
N ASP A 35 6.53 -7.97 8.24
CA ASP A 35 7.67 -8.87 8.33
C ASP A 35 8.19 -9.19 6.93
N ALA A 36 9.50 -9.04 6.75
CA ALA A 36 10.17 -9.31 5.48
C ALA A 36 9.56 -8.57 4.29
N LEU A 37 8.91 -7.41 4.52
CA LEU A 37 8.25 -6.68 3.45
C LEU A 37 9.24 -6.30 2.34
N GLU A 38 10.44 -5.89 2.70
CA GLU A 38 11.46 -5.50 1.74
C GLU A 38 11.79 -6.66 0.79
N ASP A 39 11.95 -7.86 1.35
CA ASP A 39 12.21 -9.07 0.56
C ASP A 39 11.02 -9.42 -0.32
N ARG A 40 9.81 -9.31 0.21
CA ARG A 40 8.61 -9.63 -0.54
C ARG A 40 8.41 -8.68 -1.71
N VAL A 41 8.65 -7.39 -1.51
CA VAL A 41 8.57 -6.41 -2.61
C VAL A 41 9.62 -6.71 -3.68
N THR A 42 10.83 -7.08 -3.26
CA THR A 42 11.90 -7.43 -4.20
C THR A 42 11.54 -8.66 -5.03
N ILE A 43 10.94 -9.68 -4.41
CA ILE A 43 10.57 -10.93 -5.08
C ILE A 43 9.35 -10.72 -5.98
N GLU A 44 8.31 -10.10 -5.46
CA GLU A 44 7.02 -9.99 -6.16
C GLU A 44 7.00 -8.88 -7.21
N ARG A 45 7.80 -7.84 -7.03
CA ARG A 45 7.86 -6.67 -7.92
C ARG A 45 6.47 -6.15 -8.27
N PRO A 46 5.67 -5.74 -7.27
CA PRO A 46 4.33 -5.25 -7.55
C PRO A 46 4.38 -3.93 -8.32
N ASP A 47 3.33 -3.67 -9.08
CA ASP A 47 3.17 -2.39 -9.77
C ASP A 47 2.84 -1.27 -8.80
N VAL A 48 2.19 -1.61 -7.69
CA VAL A 48 1.87 -0.67 -6.62
C VAL A 48 1.72 -1.43 -5.30
N LEU A 49 2.14 -0.80 -4.21
CA LEU A 49 2.01 -1.31 -2.85
C LEU A 49 1.02 -0.44 -2.08
N LEU A 50 -0.03 -1.05 -1.55
CA LEU A 50 -0.98 -0.39 -0.65
C LEU A 50 -0.57 -0.78 0.77
N LEU A 51 -0.20 0.21 1.58
CA LEU A 51 0.43 -0.02 2.87
C LEU A 51 -0.33 0.68 3.98
N ASP A 52 -0.89 -0.10 4.92
CA ASP A 52 -1.52 0.45 6.11
C ASP A 52 -0.44 1.07 7.01
N ILE A 53 -0.78 2.19 7.63
CA ILE A 53 0.14 2.91 8.51
C ILE A 53 0.19 2.27 9.89
N VAL A 54 -0.98 1.94 10.46
CA VAL A 54 -1.07 1.47 11.85
C VAL A 54 -1.03 -0.05 11.89
N MET A 55 0.15 -0.59 12.17
CA MET A 55 0.35 -2.03 12.29
C MET A 55 1.25 -2.35 13.48
N PRO A 56 1.12 -3.56 14.06
CA PRO A 56 1.99 -3.98 15.15
C PRO A 56 3.44 -4.16 14.67
N LYS A 57 4.39 -4.07 15.57
CA LYS A 57 5.83 -4.25 15.37
C LYS A 57 6.47 -3.10 14.57
N ARG A 58 6.17 -2.99 13.27
CA ARG A 58 6.69 -1.91 12.42
C ARG A 58 5.51 -1.15 11.84
N ASN A 59 5.46 0.15 12.05
CA ASN A 59 4.41 0.97 11.45
C ASN A 59 4.70 1.25 9.98
N GLY A 60 3.66 1.67 9.25
CA GLY A 60 3.77 1.90 7.81
C GLY A 60 4.80 2.96 7.42
N TYR A 61 5.01 3.97 8.25
CA TYR A 61 6.01 5.01 7.96
C TYR A 61 7.43 4.45 7.99
N GLU A 62 7.73 3.58 8.97
CA GLU A 62 9.04 2.94 9.06
C GLU A 62 9.29 2.05 7.85
N LEU A 63 8.28 1.27 7.48
CA LEU A 63 8.34 0.39 6.31
C LEU A 63 8.55 1.20 5.03
N LEU A 64 7.80 2.29 4.88
CA LEU A 64 7.92 3.18 3.74
C LEU A 64 9.34 3.74 3.61
N ARG A 65 9.89 4.26 4.71
CA ARG A 65 11.27 4.79 4.69
C ARG A 65 12.28 3.72 4.32
N SER A 66 12.11 2.52 4.85
CA SER A 66 12.98 1.39 4.54
C SER A 66 12.93 1.03 3.05
N LEU A 67 11.73 0.96 2.48
CA LEU A 67 11.55 0.67 1.06
C LEU A 67 12.19 1.75 0.18
N LYS A 68 12.01 3.02 0.52
CA LYS A 68 12.52 4.12 -0.28
C LYS A 68 14.04 4.31 -0.18
N ARG A 69 14.67 3.79 0.88
CA ARG A 69 16.12 3.81 1.03
C ARG A 69 16.82 2.63 0.37
N ASN A 70 16.09 1.57 0.06
CA ASN A 70 16.64 0.35 -0.52
C ASN A 70 16.62 0.44 -2.04
N ALA A 71 17.78 0.30 -2.67
CA ALA A 71 17.91 0.38 -4.13
C ALA A 71 17.03 -0.64 -4.87
N GLN A 72 16.73 -1.78 -4.23
CA GLN A 72 15.92 -2.84 -4.85
C GLN A 72 14.42 -2.52 -4.83
N THR A 73 13.96 -1.62 -3.94
CA THR A 73 12.53 -1.39 -3.72
C THR A 73 12.10 0.07 -3.89
N ARG A 74 13.03 1.01 -3.95
CA ARG A 74 12.70 2.45 -3.95
C ARG A 74 11.86 2.89 -5.15
N ALA A 75 11.91 2.17 -6.25
CA ALA A 75 11.14 2.52 -7.45
C ALA A 75 9.68 2.03 -7.38
N THR A 76 9.35 1.15 -6.43
CA THR A 76 7.99 0.64 -6.26
C THR A 76 7.08 1.75 -5.74
N PRO A 77 6.01 2.10 -6.46
CA PRO A 77 5.06 3.09 -5.95
C PRO A 77 4.39 2.60 -4.67
N VAL A 78 4.29 3.48 -3.68
CA VAL A 78 3.67 3.17 -2.39
C VAL A 78 2.53 4.14 -2.12
N VAL A 79 1.34 3.58 -1.90
CA VAL A 79 0.16 4.33 -1.46
C VAL A 79 -0.08 3.98 0.00
N LEU A 80 -0.03 4.98 0.88
CA LEU A 80 -0.40 4.77 2.27
C LEU A 80 -1.91 4.75 2.38
N VAL A 81 -2.44 3.81 3.16
CA VAL A 81 -3.88 3.65 3.37
C VAL A 81 -4.15 3.72 4.86
N SER A 82 -4.98 4.69 5.30
CA SER A 82 -5.17 4.89 6.73
C SER A 82 -6.44 5.66 7.04
N SER A 83 -7.00 5.39 8.23
CA SER A 83 -8.07 6.19 8.81
C SER A 83 -7.57 7.55 9.30
N LYS A 84 -6.26 7.71 9.48
CA LYS A 84 -5.65 9.01 9.76
C LYS A 84 -5.52 9.75 8.43
N ASN A 85 -6.52 10.58 8.11
CA ASN A 85 -6.58 11.20 6.79
C ASN A 85 -6.74 12.72 6.83
N GLN A 86 -6.29 13.36 7.91
CA GLN A 86 -6.21 14.82 7.95
C GLN A 86 -5.09 15.29 7.02
N GLU A 87 -5.13 16.55 6.65
CA GLU A 87 -4.13 17.11 5.74
C GLU A 87 -2.70 16.97 6.28
N SER A 88 -2.53 17.13 7.60
CA SER A 88 -1.23 16.95 8.24
C SER A 88 -0.71 15.52 8.10
N ASP A 89 -1.60 14.53 8.21
CA ASP A 89 -1.24 13.12 8.04
C ASP A 89 -0.79 12.85 6.61
N ARG A 90 -1.50 13.40 5.63
CA ARG A 90 -1.19 13.24 4.22
C ARG A 90 0.15 13.90 3.87
N ALA A 91 0.38 15.12 4.39
CA ALA A 91 1.63 15.84 4.17
C ALA A 91 2.80 15.08 4.79
N TRP A 92 2.62 14.54 5.98
CA TRP A 92 3.66 13.75 6.64
C TRP A 92 4.01 12.49 5.84
N GLY A 93 2.98 11.78 5.35
CA GLY A 93 3.18 10.58 4.53
C GLY A 93 3.99 10.88 3.27
N ARG A 94 3.67 11.96 2.59
CA ARG A 94 4.40 12.36 1.38
C ARG A 94 5.85 12.71 1.70
N ARG A 95 6.11 13.37 2.81
CA ARG A 95 7.49 13.66 3.26
C ARG A 95 8.28 12.40 3.53
N GLN A 96 7.61 11.34 3.99
CA GLN A 96 8.28 10.05 4.23
C GLN A 96 8.54 9.30 2.92
N GLY A 97 8.02 9.77 1.79
CA GLY A 97 8.27 9.19 0.50
C GLY A 97 7.08 8.49 -0.15
N ALA A 98 5.89 8.61 0.42
CA ALA A 98 4.69 8.01 -0.20
C ALA A 98 4.37 8.70 -1.52
N ASP A 99 4.02 7.88 -2.50
CA ASP A 99 3.62 8.37 -3.81
C ASP A 99 2.18 8.92 -3.78
N GLU A 100 1.33 8.30 -2.94
CA GLU A 100 -0.04 8.77 -2.74
C GLU A 100 -0.55 8.32 -1.36
N TYR A 101 -1.74 8.82 -1.02
CA TYR A 101 -2.37 8.56 0.28
C TYR A 101 -3.87 8.34 0.07
N LEU A 102 -4.40 7.23 0.56
CA LEU A 102 -5.82 6.91 0.46
C LEU A 102 -6.42 6.83 1.87
N GLY A 103 -7.41 7.67 2.13
CA GLY A 103 -8.09 7.68 3.44
C GLY A 103 -9.12 6.57 3.56
N LYS A 104 -9.25 6.00 4.75
CA LYS A 104 -10.33 5.07 5.11
C LYS A 104 -11.44 5.85 5.81
N PRO A 105 -12.71 5.52 5.57
CA PRO A 105 -13.19 4.53 4.61
C PRO A 105 -13.08 5.04 3.18
N PHE A 106 -12.92 4.13 2.23
CA PHE A 106 -12.86 4.46 0.81
C PHE A 106 -13.94 3.67 0.05
N THR A 107 -14.33 4.19 -1.11
CA THR A 107 -15.21 3.45 -2.02
C THR A 107 -14.37 2.56 -2.94
N SER A 108 -15.03 1.60 -3.59
CA SER A 108 -14.37 0.77 -4.61
C SER A 108 -13.77 1.63 -5.71
N ASP A 109 -14.49 2.66 -6.16
CA ASP A 109 -14.01 3.55 -7.21
C ASP A 109 -12.77 4.33 -6.78
N GLN A 110 -12.73 4.76 -5.52
CA GLN A 110 -11.55 5.46 -4.97
C GLN A 110 -10.33 4.55 -4.95
N LEU A 111 -10.50 3.32 -4.50
CA LEU A 111 -9.41 2.36 -4.45
C LEU A 111 -8.89 2.04 -5.86
N LEU A 112 -9.81 1.72 -6.77
CA LEU A 112 -9.45 1.38 -8.15
C LEU A 112 -8.85 2.56 -8.89
N GLY A 113 -9.38 3.77 -8.67
CA GLY A 113 -8.84 4.98 -9.27
C GLY A 113 -7.42 5.27 -8.79
N MET A 114 -7.15 5.01 -7.50
CA MET A 114 -5.82 5.20 -6.94
C MET A 114 -4.82 4.22 -7.56
N VAL A 115 -5.19 2.94 -7.64
CA VAL A 115 -4.34 1.92 -8.26
C VAL A 115 -4.10 2.24 -9.73
N GLY A 116 -5.12 2.72 -10.43
CA GLY A 116 -5.04 3.04 -11.85
C GLY A 116 -4.01 4.11 -12.19
N ARG A 117 -3.62 4.93 -11.23
CA ARG A 117 -2.58 5.94 -11.44
C ARG A 117 -1.20 5.33 -11.67
N PHE A 118 -0.98 4.11 -11.21
CA PHE A 118 0.32 3.45 -11.24
C PHE A 118 0.37 2.26 -12.20
N VAL A 119 -0.69 2.05 -12.95
CA VAL A 119 -0.80 0.95 -13.92
C VAL A 119 -0.85 1.54 -15.32
N HIS A 120 0.04 1.08 -16.16
CA HIS A 120 0.15 1.59 -17.52
C HIS A 120 -0.04 0.50 -18.56
#